data_094c1c1c27ea623ed136183cef50dc4b
#
_entry.id   094c1c1c27ea623ed136183cef50dc4b
#
_cell.length_a   1.000
_cell.length_b   1.000
_cell.length_c   1.000
_cell.angle_alpha   90.00
_cell.angle_beta   90.00
_cell.angle_gamma   90.00
#
_symmetry.space_group_name_H-M   'P 1'
#
loop_
_entity.id
_entity.type
_entity.pdbx_description
1 polymer ?
#
loop_
_entity_poly.entity_id
_entity_poly.type
_entity_poly.pdbx_seq_one_letter_code
_entity_poly.pdbx_strand_id
1 'polypeptide(L)'
;MSELIKSQESQSYRLAAQTRTNKKVKSLAERKDRAWYIARCATTLLKEDYGVKRVVLIGSLASGKGFHQRSDIDLVVWGLDEKKYYQAVGRLLGLNPEFEIDLIEAENAPPNILIVIEREGISL
;
A
#
# COMPACT_ATOMS: atom_id res chain seq x y z
N MET A 1 32.37 -3.74 40.49
CA MET A 1 32.69 -2.89 39.34
C MET A 1 32.25 -3.51 38.01
N SER A 2 32.57 -4.79 37.75
CA SER A 2 32.19 -5.42 36.49
C SER A 2 30.68 -5.56 36.27
N GLU A 3 29.88 -5.79 37.35
CA GLU A 3 28.43 -5.86 37.29
C GLU A 3 27.77 -4.52 36.94
N LEU A 4 28.33 -3.41 37.48
CA LEU A 4 27.84 -2.08 37.21
C LEU A 4 28.07 -1.69 35.74
N ILE A 5 29.23 -2.04 35.18
CA ILE A 5 29.57 -1.81 33.76
C ILE A 5 28.67 -2.62 32.85
N LYS A 6 28.42 -3.90 33.16
CA LYS A 6 27.50 -4.77 32.41
C LYS A 6 26.08 -4.24 32.42
N SER A 7 25.60 -3.71 33.53
CA SER A 7 24.26 -3.11 33.64
C SER A 7 24.12 -1.86 32.76
N GLN A 8 25.14 -1.01 32.71
CA GLN A 8 25.16 0.18 31.86
C GLN A 8 25.20 -0.17 30.39
N GLU A 9 25.99 -1.15 29.98
CA GLU A 9 26.03 -1.67 28.62
C GLU A 9 24.67 -2.23 28.19
N SER A 10 24.01 -3.02 29.04
CA SER A 10 22.69 -3.58 28.78
C SER A 10 21.62 -2.50 28.57
N GLN A 11 21.65 -1.43 29.38
CA GLN A 11 20.74 -0.30 29.21
C GLN A 11 20.99 0.46 27.90
N SER A 12 22.24 0.68 27.51
CA SER A 12 22.59 1.30 26.25
C SER A 12 22.08 0.51 25.04
N TYR A 13 22.21 -0.80 25.08
CA TYR A 13 21.70 -1.68 24.02
C TYR A 13 20.17 -1.63 23.91
N ARG A 14 19.48 -1.63 25.03
CA ARG A 14 18.01 -1.54 25.07
C ARG A 14 17.51 -0.23 24.50
N LEU A 15 18.11 0.88 24.85
CA LEU A 15 17.77 2.21 24.34
C LEU A 15 18.02 2.30 22.83
N ALA A 16 19.15 1.79 22.33
CA ALA A 16 19.46 1.78 20.91
C ALA A 16 18.47 0.92 20.12
N ALA A 17 18.10 -0.26 20.61
CA ALA A 17 17.12 -1.15 19.99
C ALA A 17 15.74 -0.50 19.97
N GLN A 18 15.32 0.15 21.06
CA GLN A 18 14.04 0.86 21.14
C GLN A 18 13.98 2.03 20.18
N THR A 19 15.04 2.80 20.05
CA THR A 19 15.14 3.92 19.11
C THR A 19 15.01 3.43 17.65
N ARG A 20 15.67 2.33 17.30
CA ARG A 20 15.56 1.73 15.96
C ARG A 20 14.15 1.25 15.67
N THR A 21 13.49 0.60 16.62
CA THR A 21 12.12 0.13 16.51
C THR A 21 11.16 1.32 16.30
N ASN A 22 11.31 2.38 17.06
CA ASN A 22 10.49 3.59 16.92
C ASN A 22 10.67 4.25 15.56
N LYS A 23 11.90 4.31 15.03
CA LYS A 23 12.17 4.84 13.70
C LYS A 23 11.52 3.98 12.60
N LYS A 24 11.54 2.66 12.72
CA LYS A 24 10.89 1.74 11.78
C LYS A 24 9.38 1.92 11.77
N VAL A 25 8.76 2.03 12.94
CA VAL A 25 7.32 2.26 13.08
C VAL A 25 6.92 3.58 12.45
N LYS A 26 7.66 4.65 12.74
CA LYS A 26 7.42 5.96 12.15
C LYS A 26 7.58 5.94 10.62
N SER A 27 8.65 5.32 10.13
CA SER A 27 8.92 5.18 8.70
C SER A 27 7.80 4.41 7.99
N LEU A 28 7.27 3.37 8.61
CA LEU A 28 6.17 2.58 8.07
C LEU A 28 4.86 3.38 8.03
N ALA A 29 4.58 4.15 9.08
CA ALA A 29 3.40 5.02 9.11
C ALA A 29 3.47 6.09 8.00
N GLU A 30 4.62 6.70 7.80
CA GLU A 30 4.85 7.67 6.74
C GLU A 30 4.71 7.03 5.35
N ARG A 31 5.23 5.82 5.16
CA ARG A 31 5.06 5.05 3.92
C ARG A 31 3.59 4.77 3.65
N LYS A 32 2.84 4.40 4.67
CA LYS A 32 1.40 4.14 4.57
C LYS A 32 0.64 5.39 4.11
N ASP A 33 0.97 6.54 4.68
CA ASP A 33 0.36 7.82 4.27
C ASP A 33 0.66 8.15 2.81
N ARG A 34 1.90 7.94 2.37
CA ARG A 34 2.27 8.13 0.97
C ARG A 34 1.53 7.15 0.06
N ALA A 35 1.37 5.89 0.47
CA ALA A 35 0.64 4.89 -0.29
C ALA A 35 -0.83 5.30 -0.50
N TRP A 36 -1.48 5.80 0.54
CA TRP A 36 -2.83 6.33 0.45
C TRP A 36 -2.93 7.51 -0.53
N TYR A 37 -1.98 8.42 -0.47
CA TYR A 37 -1.93 9.55 -1.40
C TYR A 37 -1.79 9.07 -2.84
N ILE A 38 -0.88 8.14 -3.10
CA ILE A 38 -0.68 7.58 -4.44
C ILE A 38 -1.92 6.81 -4.92
N ALA A 39 -2.58 6.05 -4.05
CA ALA A 39 -3.83 5.37 -4.39
C ALA A 39 -4.92 6.35 -4.84
N ARG A 40 -5.02 7.49 -4.19
CA ARG A 40 -5.97 8.55 -4.58
C ARG A 40 -5.59 9.21 -5.90
N CYS A 41 -4.30 9.48 -6.13
CA CYS A 41 -3.82 10.01 -7.40
C CYS A 41 -4.11 9.04 -8.54
N ALA A 42 -3.85 7.75 -8.33
CA ALA A 42 -4.14 6.69 -9.30
C ALA A 42 -5.64 6.64 -9.62
N THR A 43 -6.49 6.74 -8.60
CA THR A 43 -7.94 6.75 -8.77
C THR A 43 -8.41 7.92 -9.61
N THR A 44 -7.89 9.11 -9.35
CA THR A 44 -8.22 10.31 -10.12
C THR A 44 -7.82 10.15 -11.59
N LEU A 45 -6.61 9.65 -11.83
CA LEU A 45 -6.12 9.38 -13.18
C LEU A 45 -7.02 8.38 -13.92
N LEU A 46 -7.38 7.28 -13.26
CA LEU A 46 -8.22 6.24 -13.86
C LEU A 46 -9.62 6.75 -14.18
N LYS A 47 -10.22 7.52 -13.30
CA LYS A 47 -11.56 8.08 -13.52
C LYS A 47 -11.58 9.18 -14.58
N GLU A 48 -10.65 10.11 -14.54
CA GLU A 48 -10.62 11.27 -15.44
C GLU A 48 -10.09 10.92 -16.83
N ASP A 49 -8.99 10.17 -16.91
CA ASP A 49 -8.32 9.91 -18.19
C ASP A 49 -8.82 8.63 -18.87
N TYR A 50 -9.36 7.67 -18.14
CA TYR A 50 -9.80 6.38 -18.67
C TYR A 50 -11.29 6.10 -18.48
N GLY A 51 -12.02 7.01 -17.88
CA GLY A 51 -13.46 6.86 -17.70
C GLY A 51 -13.88 5.70 -16.80
N VAL A 52 -13.01 5.25 -15.91
CA VAL A 52 -13.30 4.19 -14.95
C VAL A 52 -14.44 4.64 -14.04
N LYS A 53 -15.42 3.78 -13.84
CA LYS A 53 -16.64 4.09 -13.08
C LYS A 53 -16.48 3.92 -11.58
N ARG A 54 -15.72 2.93 -11.16
CA ARG A 54 -15.53 2.61 -9.76
C ARG A 54 -14.12 2.10 -9.53
N VAL A 55 -13.51 2.51 -8.41
CA VAL A 55 -12.21 2.04 -7.96
C VAL A 55 -12.34 1.63 -6.50
N VAL A 56 -11.85 0.44 -6.18
CA VAL A 56 -11.83 -0.10 -4.81
C VAL A 56 -10.41 -0.50 -4.46
N LEU A 57 -9.92 0.00 -3.34
CA LEU A 57 -8.65 -0.41 -2.77
C LEU A 57 -8.85 -1.69 -1.98
N ILE A 58 -7.99 -2.68 -2.21
CA ILE A 58 -7.93 -3.93 -1.45
C ILE A 58 -6.51 -4.18 -0.95
N GLY A 59 -6.29 -5.30 -0.28
CA GLY A 59 -4.97 -5.71 0.20
C GLY A 59 -4.57 -5.09 1.52
N SER A 60 -3.29 -5.12 1.83
CA SER A 60 -2.76 -4.72 3.13
C SER A 60 -2.98 -3.24 3.46
N LEU A 61 -2.96 -2.37 2.46
CA LEU A 61 -3.23 -0.95 2.66
C LEU A 61 -4.68 -0.71 3.07
N ALA A 62 -5.63 -1.40 2.45
CA ALA A 62 -7.06 -1.29 2.76
C ALA A 62 -7.39 -1.88 4.12
N SER A 63 -6.94 -3.10 4.39
CA SER A 63 -7.24 -3.81 5.64
C SER A 63 -6.48 -3.24 6.84
N GLY A 64 -5.36 -2.59 6.61
CA GLY A 64 -4.45 -2.15 7.66
C GLY A 64 -3.68 -3.29 8.33
N LYS A 65 -3.84 -4.51 7.84
CA LYS A 65 -3.19 -5.70 8.37
C LYS A 65 -2.08 -6.16 7.43
N GLY A 66 -0.90 -6.33 7.97
CA GLY A 66 0.22 -6.84 7.20
C GLY A 66 0.89 -5.83 6.27
N PHE A 67 0.56 -4.54 6.37
CA PHE A 67 1.25 -3.51 5.59
C PHE A 67 2.70 -3.41 6.06
N HIS A 68 3.64 -3.47 5.13
CA HIS A 68 5.07 -3.47 5.41
C HIS A 68 5.84 -2.68 4.34
N GLN A 69 7.17 -2.63 4.48
CA GLN A 69 8.05 -1.82 3.63
C GLN A 69 8.03 -2.22 2.15
N ARG A 70 7.52 -3.40 1.81
CA ARG A 70 7.42 -3.89 0.43
C ARG A 70 5.97 -4.09 -0.03
N SER A 71 5.01 -3.61 0.73
CA SER A 71 3.60 -3.72 0.36
C SER A 71 3.30 -2.90 -0.88
N ASP A 72 2.47 -3.48 -1.77
CA ASP A 72 2.00 -2.86 -2.98
C ASP A 72 0.65 -2.18 -2.77
N ILE A 73 0.18 -1.48 -3.78
CA ILE A 73 -1.15 -0.88 -3.82
C ILE A 73 -2.00 -1.70 -4.79
N ASP A 74 -3.08 -2.32 -4.29
CA ASP A 74 -3.96 -3.15 -5.10
C ASP A 74 -5.27 -2.41 -5.36
N LEU A 75 -5.54 -2.11 -6.64
CA LEU A 75 -6.74 -1.40 -7.07
C LEU A 75 -7.60 -2.29 -7.97
N VAL A 76 -8.87 -2.42 -7.63
CA VAL A 76 -9.86 -3.10 -8.46
C VAL A 76 -10.70 -2.02 -9.14
N VAL A 77 -10.87 -2.14 -10.46
CA VAL A 77 -11.56 -1.13 -11.26
C VAL A 77 -12.71 -1.74 -12.08
N TRP A 78 -13.76 -0.96 -12.25
CA TRP A 78 -14.91 -1.27 -13.10
C TRP A 78 -14.99 -0.26 -14.23
N GLY A 79 -15.23 -0.76 -15.44
CA GLY A 79 -15.45 0.08 -16.61
C GLY A 79 -14.20 0.58 -17.30
N LEU A 80 -13.06 -0.08 -17.10
CA LEU A 80 -11.85 0.19 -17.88
C LEU A 80 -11.97 -0.50 -19.24
N ASP A 81 -11.71 0.24 -20.33
CA ASP A 81 -11.62 -0.35 -21.66
C ASP A 81 -10.44 -1.33 -21.70
N GLU A 82 -10.73 -2.60 -22.06
CA GLU A 82 -9.72 -3.65 -22.13
C GLU A 82 -8.55 -3.29 -23.04
N LYS A 83 -8.81 -2.56 -24.11
CA LYS A 83 -7.78 -2.12 -25.07
C LYS A 83 -6.81 -1.11 -24.45
N LYS A 84 -7.21 -0.44 -23.37
CA LYS A 84 -6.40 0.57 -22.71
C LYS A 84 -5.73 0.07 -21.43
N TYR A 85 -5.93 -1.20 -21.08
CA TYR A 85 -5.41 -1.76 -19.83
C TYR A 85 -3.90 -1.56 -19.68
N TYR A 86 -3.12 -1.99 -20.67
CA TYR A 86 -1.66 -1.87 -20.59
C TYR A 86 -1.17 -0.43 -20.61
N GLN A 87 -1.88 0.45 -21.31
CA GLN A 87 -1.58 1.88 -21.30
C GLN A 87 -1.82 2.46 -19.91
N ALA A 88 -2.91 2.10 -19.26
CA ALA A 88 -3.23 2.52 -17.91
C ALA A 88 -2.19 2.02 -16.90
N VAL A 89 -1.82 0.75 -16.98
CA VAL A 89 -0.76 0.17 -16.13
C VAL A 89 0.54 0.95 -16.29
N GLY A 90 0.94 1.25 -17.52
CA GLY A 90 2.15 2.02 -17.78
C GLY A 90 2.13 3.41 -17.15
N ARG A 91 0.99 4.09 -17.23
CA ARG A 91 0.84 5.41 -16.61
C ARG A 91 0.86 5.35 -15.07
N LEU A 92 0.27 4.32 -14.49
CA LEU A 92 0.30 4.12 -13.04
C LEU A 92 1.72 3.86 -12.54
N LEU A 93 2.53 3.10 -13.29
CA LEU A 93 3.94 2.88 -12.97
C LEU A 93 4.74 4.18 -12.90
N GLY A 94 4.36 5.17 -13.68
CA GLY A 94 5.02 6.48 -13.71
C GLY A 94 4.63 7.42 -12.57
N LEU A 95 3.63 7.09 -11.76
CA LEU A 95 3.17 7.98 -10.69
C LEU A 95 4.20 8.13 -9.57
N ASN A 96 4.76 7.02 -9.11
CA ASN A 96 5.75 7.04 -8.04
C ASN A 96 6.54 5.72 -8.04
N PRO A 97 7.88 5.78 -8.12
CA PRO A 97 8.71 4.57 -8.14
C PRO A 97 8.74 3.80 -6.81
N GLU A 98 8.27 4.39 -5.73
CA GLU A 98 8.24 3.75 -4.41
C GLU A 98 7.24 2.59 -4.33
N PHE A 99 6.14 2.66 -5.11
CA PHE A 99 5.06 1.68 -5.04
C PHE A 99 4.77 1.02 -6.37
N GLU A 100 4.59 -0.29 -6.34
CA GLU A 100 3.93 -1.01 -7.43
C GLU A 100 2.42 -0.88 -7.26
N ILE A 101 1.73 -0.64 -8.34
CA ILE A 101 0.27 -0.58 -8.34
C ILE A 101 -0.25 -1.74 -9.19
N ASP A 102 -0.89 -2.70 -8.53
CA ASP A 102 -1.54 -3.81 -9.19
C ASP A 102 -2.96 -3.40 -9.60
N LEU A 103 -3.22 -3.38 -10.90
CA LEU A 103 -4.51 -2.99 -11.45
C LEU A 103 -5.29 -4.26 -11.83
N ILE A 104 -6.42 -4.46 -11.18
CA ILE A 104 -7.27 -5.63 -11.36
C ILE A 104 -8.59 -5.19 -11.99
N GLU A 105 -8.93 -5.75 -13.15
CA GLU A 105 -10.22 -5.52 -13.77
C GLU A 105 -11.29 -6.37 -13.07
N ALA A 106 -12.29 -5.73 -12.48
CA ALA A 106 -13.33 -6.42 -11.73
C ALA A 106 -14.11 -7.42 -12.58
N GLU A 107 -14.35 -7.08 -13.84
CA GLU A 107 -15.09 -7.91 -14.79
C GLU A 107 -14.39 -9.25 -15.08
N ASN A 108 -13.07 -9.29 -14.91
CA ASN A 108 -12.23 -10.48 -15.16
C ASN A 108 -11.68 -11.09 -13.86
N ALA A 109 -12.08 -10.56 -12.71
CA ALA A 109 -11.53 -10.99 -11.43
C ALA A 109 -12.08 -12.35 -11.01
N PRO A 110 -11.25 -13.23 -10.40
CA PRO A 110 -11.74 -14.48 -9.84
C PRO A 110 -12.69 -14.23 -8.64
N PRO A 111 -13.58 -15.20 -8.31
CA PRO A 111 -14.56 -15.01 -7.23
C PRO A 111 -13.97 -14.64 -5.88
N ASN A 112 -12.78 -15.13 -5.54
CA ASN A 112 -12.12 -14.79 -4.28
C ASN A 112 -11.79 -13.30 -4.14
N ILE A 113 -11.51 -12.62 -5.24
CA ILE A 113 -11.28 -11.16 -5.23
C ILE A 113 -12.58 -10.42 -4.89
N LEU A 114 -13.72 -10.86 -5.43
CA LEU A 114 -15.02 -10.27 -5.13
C LEU A 114 -15.35 -10.39 -3.63
N ILE A 115 -15.00 -11.51 -3.01
CA ILE A 115 -15.16 -11.71 -1.57
C ILE A 115 -14.30 -10.73 -0.78
N VAL A 116 -13.06 -10.54 -1.18
CA VAL A 116 -12.15 -9.58 -0.53
C VAL A 116 -12.67 -8.15 -0.63
N ILE A 117 -13.21 -7.78 -1.79
CA ILE A 117 -13.82 -6.45 -2.01
C ILE A 117 -14.96 -6.21 -1.02
N GLU A 118 -15.84 -7.19 -0.82
CA GLU A 118 -16.97 -7.07 0.11
C GLU A 118 -16.52 -6.96 1.57
N ARG A 119 -15.49 -7.72 1.94
CA ARG A 119 -15.01 -7.76 3.34
C ARG A 119 -14.14 -6.58 3.73
N GLU A 120 -13.20 -6.19 2.87
CA GLU A 120 -12.11 -5.29 3.22
C GLU A 120 -11.93 -4.14 2.23
N GLY A 121 -12.67 -4.12 1.14
CA GLY A 121 -12.52 -3.11 0.10
C GLY A 121 -12.91 -1.71 0.56
N ILE A 122 -12.14 -0.72 0.14
CA ILE A 122 -12.43 0.70 0.40
C ILE A 122 -12.64 1.39 -0.93
N SER A 123 -13.84 1.94 -1.14
CA SER A 123 -14.17 2.70 -2.34
C SER A 123 -13.44 4.05 -2.35
N LEU A 124 -12.80 4.34 -3.47
CA LEU A 124 -12.05 5.58 -3.66
C LEU A 124 -12.71 6.54 -4.65
#